data_a245d5f32177b26031e05b529ce70bed
#
_entry.id   a245d5f32177b26031e05b529ce70bed
#
_cell.length_a   1.000
_cell.length_b   1.000
_cell.length_c   1.000
_cell.angle_alpha   90.00
_cell.angle_beta   90.00
_cell.angle_gamma   90.00
#
_symmetry.space_group_name_H-M   'P 1'
#
loop_
_entity.id
_entity.type
_entity.pdbx_description
1 polymer ?
#
loop_
_entity_poly.entity_id
_entity_poly.type
_entity_poly.pdbx_seq_one_letter_code
_entity_poly.pdbx_strand_id
1 'polypeptide(L)'
;MKKSFISFIMLLAIGTQVVAQNSAIKKIIEMGTTDNQVMRHLDILTNRFGGRLVGSDAYENAAEWMQHEYKKWGIETYQEEAGEVCVGFNRGPWFGRLIGGDEPMTLHFATPSYTAGTKGVHRGHVLIEPTTEAELNRMKHALKGAWVLVSGDNSGWPVGHSLKNDSLRAAIKAENKLVAPYNDSIRRANRANGTNLPLKQLRTFPALYYDEMVEAGVLGFVQSSTVPIRALYDRPMLNEQKPDFDHLPEVCDIKLDENQFAKIYKMAKERRDFWLEFDIRNHFKIGPIKYNNVIGAIRGSKYPDEYVIISGHLDAFDVATGGVDCGTGIGPMMEAARLIALSGAKPKRTILFVAFAAEEFGLLGAQAYVKRHEKELKKISNLFNRDGGPTPPVGISVPKAMYDDFVKICEPIKDINPDYPFEVTIAQPRKRPTEFGGTDATVFTVAGVPTYEFRTSDFKGYNFDYGEIWHTERDLYNKNIPEYQEHTAVVTAIVALGVANLDHLLSREGMFIEE
;
A
#
# COMPACT_ATOMS: atom_id res chain seq x y z
N MET A 1 -30.57 -52.59 19.26
CA MET A 1 -31.13 -51.99 18.05
C MET A 1 -30.99 -50.46 18.02
N LYS A 2 -31.24 -49.70 19.10
CA LYS A 2 -31.12 -48.21 19.08
C LYS A 2 -29.67 -47.69 18.79
N LYS A 3 -28.62 -48.37 19.29
CA LYS A 3 -27.21 -47.97 19.06
C LYS A 3 -26.78 -48.15 17.60
N SER A 4 -27.19 -49.22 16.90
CA SER A 4 -26.90 -49.44 15.49
C SER A 4 -27.58 -48.46 14.54
N PHE A 5 -28.79 -48.00 14.91
CA PHE A 5 -29.53 -47.04 14.07
C PHE A 5 -28.94 -45.63 14.11
N ILE A 6 -28.42 -45.23 15.30
CA ILE A 6 -27.72 -43.93 15.46
C ILE A 6 -26.39 -43.94 14.69
N SER A 7 -25.62 -45.03 14.73
CA SER A 7 -24.38 -45.16 13.96
C SER A 7 -24.61 -45.14 12.45
N PHE A 8 -25.71 -45.73 11.97
CA PHE A 8 -26.03 -45.72 10.53
C PHE A 8 -26.48 -44.35 10.04
N ILE A 9 -27.25 -43.60 10.85
CA ILE A 9 -27.64 -42.21 10.52
C ILE A 9 -26.40 -41.28 10.55
N MET A 10 -25.46 -41.46 11.48
CA MET A 10 -24.23 -40.69 11.53
C MET A 10 -23.31 -40.97 10.31
N LEU A 11 -23.19 -42.23 9.88
CA LEU A 11 -22.42 -42.60 8.67
C LEU A 11 -23.07 -42.05 7.38
N LEU A 12 -24.41 -42.04 7.27
CA LEU A 12 -25.11 -41.44 6.14
C LEU A 12 -24.92 -39.90 6.12
N ALA A 13 -24.97 -39.22 7.29
CA ALA A 13 -24.79 -37.78 7.38
C ALA A 13 -23.35 -37.37 7.01
N ILE A 14 -22.34 -38.12 7.42
CA ILE A 14 -20.93 -37.88 7.06
C ILE A 14 -20.72 -38.11 5.56
N GLY A 15 -21.28 -39.20 5.00
CA GLY A 15 -21.18 -39.48 3.56
C GLY A 15 -21.80 -38.40 2.68
N THR A 16 -22.94 -37.86 3.06
CA THR A 16 -23.61 -36.77 2.33
C THR A 16 -22.85 -35.45 2.39
N GLN A 17 -22.19 -35.13 3.50
CA GLN A 17 -21.37 -33.91 3.63
C GLN A 17 -20.09 -33.98 2.77
N VAL A 18 -19.39 -35.11 2.74
CA VAL A 18 -18.19 -35.30 1.91
C VAL A 18 -18.53 -35.21 0.43
N VAL A 19 -19.64 -35.82 -0.02
CA VAL A 19 -20.11 -35.72 -1.41
C VAL A 19 -20.48 -34.29 -1.78
N ALA A 20 -21.15 -33.55 -0.90
CA ALA A 20 -21.52 -32.17 -1.13
C ALA A 20 -20.29 -31.23 -1.19
N GLN A 21 -19.28 -31.44 -0.36
CA GLN A 21 -18.03 -30.68 -0.38
C GLN A 21 -17.24 -30.91 -1.67
N ASN A 22 -17.10 -32.16 -2.10
CA ASN A 22 -16.42 -32.50 -3.37
C ASN A 22 -17.16 -31.91 -4.57
N SER A 23 -18.50 -31.86 -4.54
CA SER A 23 -19.30 -31.19 -5.56
C SER A 23 -19.06 -29.68 -5.59
N ALA A 24 -18.97 -29.02 -4.44
CA ALA A 24 -18.70 -27.58 -4.35
C ALA A 24 -17.30 -27.23 -4.88
N ILE A 25 -16.27 -28.01 -4.51
CA ILE A 25 -14.91 -27.81 -5.02
C ILE A 25 -14.85 -27.95 -6.55
N LYS A 26 -15.47 -29.00 -7.11
CA LYS A 26 -15.55 -29.17 -8.57
C LYS A 26 -16.22 -27.98 -9.25
N LYS A 27 -17.29 -27.46 -8.67
CA LYS A 27 -17.97 -26.27 -9.19
C LYS A 27 -17.14 -25.00 -9.06
N ILE A 28 -16.36 -24.84 -7.99
CA ILE A 28 -15.38 -23.74 -7.84
C ILE A 28 -14.35 -23.81 -8.97
N ILE A 29 -13.77 -24.98 -9.23
CA ILE A 29 -12.80 -25.18 -10.32
C ILE A 29 -13.45 -24.87 -11.67
N GLU A 30 -14.62 -25.44 -11.96
CA GLU A 30 -15.35 -25.21 -13.20
C GLU A 30 -15.61 -23.72 -13.44
N MET A 31 -16.24 -23.03 -12.49
CA MET A 31 -16.53 -21.60 -12.63
C MET A 31 -15.25 -20.77 -12.70
N GLY A 32 -14.24 -21.12 -11.89
CA GLY A 32 -12.97 -20.41 -11.85
C GLY A 32 -12.11 -20.56 -13.11
N THR A 33 -12.37 -21.60 -13.92
CA THR A 33 -11.68 -21.83 -15.20
C THR A 33 -12.48 -21.41 -16.42
N THR A 34 -13.83 -21.29 -16.32
CA THR A 34 -14.70 -20.98 -17.45
C THR A 34 -15.38 -19.61 -17.38
N ASP A 35 -15.53 -19.05 -16.18
CA ASP A 35 -16.22 -17.77 -15.90
C ASP A 35 -15.52 -17.00 -14.77
N ASN A 36 -14.20 -16.92 -14.80
CA ASN A 36 -13.44 -16.17 -13.81
C ASN A 36 -13.60 -14.66 -14.01
N GLN A 37 -13.91 -13.94 -12.93
CA GLN A 37 -14.19 -12.50 -12.96
C GLN A 37 -13.09 -11.66 -12.32
N VAL A 38 -11.95 -12.25 -11.93
CA VAL A 38 -10.89 -11.53 -11.20
C VAL A 38 -10.39 -10.31 -11.95
N MET A 39 -10.15 -10.44 -13.26
CA MET A 39 -9.70 -9.33 -14.08
C MET A 39 -10.76 -8.24 -14.25
N ARG A 40 -12.05 -8.60 -14.24
CA ARG A 40 -13.14 -7.62 -14.19
C ARG A 40 -13.18 -6.87 -12.85
N HIS A 41 -12.94 -7.56 -11.73
CA HIS A 41 -12.85 -6.92 -10.42
C HIS A 41 -11.69 -5.93 -10.39
N LEU A 42 -10.53 -6.33 -10.89
CA LEU A 42 -9.35 -5.47 -11.02
C LEU A 42 -9.61 -4.27 -11.94
N ASP A 43 -10.24 -4.46 -13.10
CA ASP A 43 -10.60 -3.35 -14.01
C ASP A 43 -11.45 -2.28 -13.30
N ILE A 44 -12.45 -2.71 -12.54
CA ILE A 44 -13.33 -1.79 -11.84
C ILE A 44 -12.56 -1.04 -10.74
N LEU A 45 -11.80 -1.76 -9.91
CA LEU A 45 -11.02 -1.16 -8.83
C LEU A 45 -10.00 -0.14 -9.34
N THR A 46 -9.29 -0.47 -10.40
CA THR A 46 -8.15 0.30 -10.87
C THR A 46 -8.51 1.34 -11.93
N ASN A 47 -9.24 0.93 -12.98
CA ASN A 47 -9.51 1.81 -14.12
C ASN A 47 -10.76 2.67 -13.96
N ARG A 48 -11.68 2.31 -13.04
CA ARG A 48 -12.90 3.10 -12.80
C ARG A 48 -12.86 3.91 -11.53
N PHE A 49 -12.28 3.38 -10.46
CA PHE A 49 -12.11 4.12 -9.20
C PHE A 49 -10.73 4.78 -9.12
N GLY A 50 -9.67 4.10 -9.57
CA GLY A 50 -8.31 4.61 -9.56
C GLY A 50 -7.57 4.37 -8.25
N GLY A 51 -6.65 5.26 -7.90
CA GLY A 51 -5.93 5.23 -6.63
C GLY A 51 -6.87 5.45 -5.45
N ARG A 52 -6.89 4.49 -4.52
CA ARG A 52 -7.90 4.38 -3.46
C ARG A 52 -7.36 4.84 -2.11
N LEU A 53 -6.84 6.04 -2.08
CA LEU A 53 -6.31 6.61 -0.84
C LEU A 53 -7.44 6.76 0.20
N VAL A 54 -7.22 6.39 1.47
CA VAL A 54 -8.26 6.59 2.49
C VAL A 54 -8.62 8.08 2.61
N GLY A 55 -9.91 8.36 2.80
CA GLY A 55 -10.44 9.73 2.80
C GLY A 55 -10.67 10.31 1.40
N SER A 56 -10.45 9.53 0.32
CA SER A 56 -10.80 9.90 -1.05
C SER A 56 -12.16 9.34 -1.46
N ASP A 57 -12.77 9.97 -2.47
CA ASP A 57 -14.01 9.46 -3.08
C ASP A 57 -13.77 8.09 -3.75
N ALA A 58 -12.58 7.86 -4.29
CA ALA A 58 -12.22 6.58 -4.91
C ALA A 58 -12.27 5.43 -3.91
N TYR A 59 -11.74 5.64 -2.68
CA TYR A 59 -11.81 4.64 -1.61
C TYR A 59 -13.26 4.34 -1.19
N GLU A 60 -14.05 5.38 -0.94
CA GLU A 60 -15.45 5.26 -0.54
C GLU A 60 -16.26 4.50 -1.59
N ASN A 61 -16.14 4.89 -2.85
CA ASN A 61 -16.81 4.24 -3.98
C ASN A 61 -16.40 2.77 -4.14
N ALA A 62 -15.11 2.45 -3.96
CA ALA A 62 -14.63 1.07 -4.02
C ALA A 62 -15.20 0.22 -2.86
N ALA A 63 -15.25 0.76 -1.65
CA ALA A 63 -15.84 0.09 -0.49
C ALA A 63 -17.34 -0.19 -0.67
N GLU A 64 -18.10 0.78 -1.16
CA GLU A 64 -19.51 0.60 -1.46
C GLU A 64 -19.75 -0.39 -2.59
N TRP A 65 -18.95 -0.34 -3.65
CA TRP A 65 -19.03 -1.27 -4.77
C TRP A 65 -18.74 -2.72 -4.33
N MET A 66 -17.73 -2.95 -3.49
CA MET A 66 -17.44 -4.27 -2.95
C MET A 66 -18.65 -4.83 -2.20
N GLN A 67 -19.28 -4.03 -1.32
CA GLN A 67 -20.50 -4.45 -0.62
C GLN A 67 -21.66 -4.76 -1.58
N HIS A 68 -21.78 -3.97 -2.65
CA HIS A 68 -22.81 -4.21 -3.67
C HIS A 68 -22.59 -5.56 -4.38
N GLU A 69 -21.36 -5.88 -4.76
CA GLU A 69 -21.05 -7.18 -5.39
C GLU A 69 -21.26 -8.33 -4.41
N TYR A 70 -20.84 -8.21 -3.14
CA TYR A 70 -21.09 -9.22 -2.11
C TYR A 70 -22.60 -9.51 -1.95
N LYS A 71 -23.43 -8.47 -1.88
CA LYS A 71 -24.89 -8.62 -1.80
C LYS A 71 -25.47 -9.35 -3.00
N LYS A 72 -24.99 -9.09 -4.22
CA LYS A 72 -25.40 -9.80 -5.44
C LYS A 72 -25.10 -11.31 -5.37
N TRP A 73 -24.00 -11.69 -4.71
CA TRP A 73 -23.63 -13.09 -4.54
C TRP A 73 -24.28 -13.74 -3.32
N GLY A 74 -25.14 -13.02 -2.60
CA GLY A 74 -25.79 -13.51 -1.39
C GLY A 74 -24.88 -13.58 -0.17
N ILE A 75 -23.79 -12.82 -0.15
CA ILE A 75 -22.83 -12.72 0.94
C ILE A 75 -23.29 -11.59 1.88
N GLU A 76 -23.38 -11.88 3.17
CA GLU A 76 -23.58 -10.86 4.19
C GLU A 76 -22.38 -9.89 4.20
N THR A 77 -22.65 -8.57 4.27
CA THR A 77 -21.57 -7.59 4.24
C THR A 77 -21.87 -6.36 5.07
N TYR A 78 -20.83 -5.82 5.67
CA TYR A 78 -20.86 -4.60 6.47
C TYR A 78 -19.53 -3.87 6.42
N GLN A 79 -19.53 -2.61 6.82
CA GLN A 79 -18.32 -1.82 7.05
C GLN A 79 -18.07 -1.70 8.54
N GLU A 80 -16.79 -1.73 8.93
CA GLU A 80 -16.36 -1.60 10.31
C GLU A 80 -15.37 -0.45 10.43
N GLU A 81 -15.73 0.57 11.25
CA GLU A 81 -14.92 1.75 11.43
C GLU A 81 -13.50 1.38 11.89
N ALA A 82 -12.50 1.81 11.13
CA ALA A 82 -11.09 1.57 11.39
C ALA A 82 -10.34 2.82 11.88
N GLY A 83 -10.82 4.01 11.53
CA GLY A 83 -10.21 5.26 11.94
C GLY A 83 -10.79 6.46 11.21
N GLU A 84 -10.07 7.59 11.31
CA GLU A 84 -10.41 8.82 10.59
C GLU A 84 -9.16 9.58 10.16
N VAL A 85 -9.26 10.31 9.06
CA VAL A 85 -8.28 11.32 8.63
C VAL A 85 -8.84 12.71 8.87
N CYS A 86 -7.98 13.67 9.19
CA CYS A 86 -8.40 15.04 9.56
C CYS A 86 -9.12 15.77 8.42
N VAL A 87 -8.71 15.51 7.19
CA VAL A 87 -9.34 16.01 5.95
C VAL A 87 -9.35 14.91 4.90
N GLY A 88 -10.29 14.96 3.97
CA GLY A 88 -10.26 14.10 2.79
C GLY A 88 -9.41 14.72 1.68
N PHE A 89 -8.97 13.90 0.74
CA PHE A 89 -8.14 14.30 -0.37
C PHE A 89 -8.51 13.56 -1.65
N ASN A 90 -8.64 14.31 -2.75
CA ASN A 90 -8.82 13.76 -4.08
C ASN A 90 -7.76 14.33 -5.01
N ARG A 91 -6.99 13.48 -5.63
CA ARG A 91 -6.08 13.88 -6.69
C ARG A 91 -6.88 14.20 -7.94
N GLY A 92 -6.65 15.39 -8.48
CA GLY A 92 -7.14 15.78 -9.81
C GLY A 92 -6.07 15.59 -10.88
N PRO A 93 -6.37 15.95 -12.13
CA PRO A 93 -5.39 15.95 -13.20
C PRO A 93 -4.26 16.95 -12.92
N TRP A 94 -3.07 16.62 -13.41
CA TRP A 94 -1.91 17.50 -13.32
C TRP A 94 -1.19 17.61 -14.65
N PHE A 95 -0.63 18.79 -14.89
CA PHE A 95 0.09 19.11 -16.09
C PHE A 95 1.24 20.07 -15.75
N GLY A 96 2.37 19.93 -16.42
CA GLY A 96 3.50 20.83 -16.28
C GLY A 96 4.27 20.99 -17.59
N ARG A 97 4.88 22.15 -17.77
CA ARG A 97 5.76 22.42 -18.91
C ARG A 97 6.87 23.40 -18.58
N LEU A 98 7.97 23.26 -19.28
CA LEU A 98 9.02 24.26 -19.37
C LEU A 98 8.72 25.19 -20.54
N ILE A 99 8.83 26.49 -20.31
CA ILE A 99 8.59 27.56 -21.30
C ILE A 99 9.84 28.42 -21.41
N GLY A 100 10.19 28.81 -22.62
CA GLY A 100 11.45 29.51 -22.90
C GLY A 100 12.62 28.55 -23.02
N GLY A 101 13.84 29.10 -23.07
CA GLY A 101 15.01 28.31 -23.41
C GLY A 101 14.96 27.84 -24.87
N ASP A 102 15.88 26.91 -25.24
CA ASP A 102 15.99 26.46 -26.62
C ASP A 102 14.94 25.41 -27.01
N GLU A 103 14.38 24.69 -26.02
CA GLU A 103 13.46 23.57 -26.23
C GLU A 103 12.36 23.54 -25.19
N PRO A 104 11.18 24.12 -25.46
CA PRO A 104 10.01 23.91 -24.63
C PRO A 104 9.69 22.41 -24.52
N MET A 105 9.28 21.94 -23.31
CA MET A 105 8.91 20.53 -23.12
C MET A 105 7.77 20.37 -22.12
N THR A 106 6.97 19.33 -22.31
CA THR A 106 6.04 18.83 -21.31
C THR A 106 6.83 18.11 -20.23
N LEU A 107 6.46 18.31 -18.96
CA LEU A 107 7.13 17.74 -17.81
C LEU A 107 6.46 16.44 -17.39
N HIS A 108 7.27 15.44 -17.14
CA HIS A 108 6.88 14.18 -16.52
C HIS A 108 7.14 14.25 -15.02
N PHE A 109 6.09 14.28 -14.22
CA PHE A 109 6.19 14.46 -12.78
C PHE A 109 4.98 13.88 -12.03
N ALA A 110 5.13 13.74 -10.73
CA ALA A 110 4.04 13.45 -9.80
C ALA A 110 4.14 14.36 -8.56
N THR A 111 3.09 14.38 -7.75
CA THR A 111 3.05 15.08 -6.45
C THR A 111 2.67 14.10 -5.34
N PRO A 112 3.24 14.20 -4.13
CA PRO A 112 2.75 13.44 -3.00
C PRO A 112 1.29 13.76 -2.69
N SER A 113 0.57 12.78 -2.16
CA SER A 113 -0.82 12.96 -1.74
C SER A 113 -0.91 13.89 -0.53
N TYR A 114 -2.05 14.53 -0.34
CA TYR A 114 -2.29 15.53 0.71
C TYR A 114 -1.38 16.77 0.62
N THR A 115 -0.73 17.01 -0.51
CA THR A 115 0.00 18.25 -0.77
C THR A 115 -0.84 19.26 -1.55
N ALA A 116 -0.41 20.52 -1.55
CA ALA A 116 -1.15 21.58 -2.22
C ALA A 116 -1.25 21.36 -3.74
N GLY A 117 -2.39 21.74 -4.28
CA GLY A 117 -2.55 22.00 -5.72
C GLY A 117 -2.32 23.46 -6.06
N THR A 118 -2.46 23.78 -7.36
CA THR A 118 -2.44 25.15 -7.87
C THR A 118 -3.86 25.70 -8.05
N LYS A 119 -4.02 27.01 -7.97
CA LYS A 119 -5.30 27.70 -8.27
C LYS A 119 -5.38 28.08 -9.76
N GLY A 120 -5.22 27.11 -10.66
CA GLY A 120 -5.01 27.32 -12.08
C GLY A 120 -3.53 27.14 -12.46
N VAL A 121 -3.15 27.61 -13.63
CA VAL A 121 -1.76 27.55 -14.09
C VAL A 121 -0.91 28.54 -13.29
N HIS A 122 0.09 28.04 -12.60
CA HIS A 122 1.10 28.86 -11.94
C HIS A 122 2.39 28.85 -12.75
N ARG A 123 2.77 30.02 -13.25
CA ARG A 123 4.05 30.24 -13.94
C ARG A 123 5.02 30.95 -13.01
N GLY A 124 6.24 30.43 -12.88
CA GLY A 124 7.29 31.03 -12.09
C GLY A 124 8.68 30.88 -12.71
N HIS A 125 9.54 31.83 -12.39
CA HIS A 125 10.97 31.66 -12.65
C HIS A 125 11.57 30.59 -11.75
N VAL A 126 12.77 30.15 -12.03
CA VAL A 126 13.37 29.01 -11.38
C VAL A 126 14.60 29.42 -10.58
N LEU A 127 14.66 28.98 -9.32
CA LEU A 127 15.80 29.16 -8.44
C LEU A 127 16.33 27.83 -7.96
N ILE A 128 17.61 27.75 -7.63
CA ILE A 128 18.21 26.63 -6.90
C ILE A 128 18.15 26.95 -5.41
N GLU A 129 17.82 25.98 -4.59
CA GLU A 129 17.70 26.14 -3.14
C GLU A 129 18.97 26.75 -2.51
N PRO A 130 18.86 27.63 -1.50
CA PRO A 130 20.01 28.12 -0.75
C PRO A 130 20.58 27.01 0.15
N THR A 131 21.88 26.91 0.22
CA THR A 131 22.61 25.96 1.09
C THR A 131 23.16 26.61 2.36
N THR A 132 23.17 27.94 2.39
CA THR A 132 23.64 28.73 3.53
C THR A 132 22.69 29.90 3.82
N GLU A 133 22.67 30.37 5.06
CA GLU A 133 21.90 31.55 5.46
C GLU A 133 22.29 32.79 4.64
N ALA A 134 23.57 32.96 4.31
CA ALA A 134 24.04 34.06 3.48
C ALA A 134 23.47 33.99 2.04
N GLU A 135 23.32 32.79 1.50
CA GLU A 135 22.65 32.58 0.20
C GLU A 135 21.16 32.89 0.28
N LEU A 136 20.47 32.37 1.30
CA LEU A 136 19.06 32.66 1.57
C LEU A 136 18.82 34.17 1.62
N ASN A 137 19.62 34.89 2.43
CA ASN A 137 19.49 36.34 2.58
C ASN A 137 19.71 37.11 1.26
N ARG A 138 20.67 36.67 0.43
CA ARG A 138 20.91 37.28 -0.89
C ARG A 138 19.77 37.08 -1.88
N MET A 139 19.11 35.91 -1.86
CA MET A 139 18.07 35.57 -2.83
C MET A 139 16.64 35.82 -2.32
N LYS A 140 16.46 36.23 -1.06
CA LYS A 140 15.16 36.35 -0.40
C LYS A 140 14.15 37.17 -1.23
N HIS A 141 14.60 38.25 -1.88
CA HIS A 141 13.75 39.09 -2.72
C HIS A 141 13.27 38.43 -4.01
N ALA A 142 13.98 37.37 -4.47
CA ALA A 142 13.68 36.63 -5.69
C ALA A 142 12.83 35.36 -5.42
N LEU A 143 12.64 34.98 -4.15
CA LEU A 143 11.89 33.76 -3.81
C LEU A 143 10.40 33.89 -4.13
N LYS A 144 9.82 35.09 -4.02
CA LYS A 144 8.40 35.29 -4.30
C LYS A 144 8.06 34.91 -5.74
N GLY A 145 7.15 33.98 -5.90
CA GLY A 145 6.70 33.51 -7.23
C GLY A 145 7.71 32.60 -7.95
N ALA A 146 8.69 32.06 -7.26
CA ALA A 146 9.67 31.14 -7.81
C ALA A 146 9.27 29.67 -7.61
N TRP A 147 9.67 28.83 -8.56
CA TRP A 147 9.83 27.38 -8.36
C TRP A 147 11.25 27.10 -7.89
N VAL A 148 11.39 26.37 -6.78
CA VAL A 148 12.71 26.12 -6.18
C VAL A 148 13.15 24.69 -6.47
N LEU A 149 14.27 24.54 -7.18
CA LEU A 149 14.90 23.24 -7.42
C LEU A 149 15.61 22.78 -6.16
N VAL A 150 15.26 21.60 -5.68
CA VAL A 150 15.78 21.01 -4.45
C VAL A 150 16.66 19.82 -4.82
N SER A 151 17.92 19.85 -4.37
CA SER A 151 18.87 18.78 -4.58
C SER A 151 18.67 17.62 -3.58
N GLY A 152 19.26 16.47 -3.89
CA GLY A 152 19.26 15.27 -3.04
C GLY A 152 18.28 14.20 -3.49
N ASP A 153 18.37 13.04 -2.81
CA ASP A 153 17.60 11.87 -3.16
C ASP A 153 16.12 12.04 -2.80
N ASN A 154 15.27 11.62 -3.73
CA ASN A 154 13.83 11.56 -3.51
C ASN A 154 13.43 10.16 -3.04
N SER A 155 12.83 10.09 -1.86
CA SER A 155 12.22 8.85 -1.32
C SER A 155 10.70 8.79 -1.52
N GLY A 156 10.12 9.75 -2.26
CA GLY A 156 8.66 9.87 -2.49
C GLY A 156 7.92 10.73 -1.46
N TRP A 157 8.51 11.02 -0.32
CA TRP A 157 7.91 11.89 0.70
C TRP A 157 8.00 13.35 0.30
N PRO A 158 7.09 14.22 0.80
CA PRO A 158 7.23 15.67 0.67
C PRO A 158 8.56 16.17 1.20
N VAL A 159 9.15 17.12 0.50
CA VAL A 159 10.49 17.62 0.83
C VAL A 159 10.55 18.34 2.17
N GLY A 160 9.45 18.96 2.60
CA GLY A 160 9.37 19.79 3.80
C GLY A 160 8.78 19.13 5.04
N HIS A 161 7.93 18.12 4.91
CA HIS A 161 7.01 17.66 5.97
C HIS A 161 7.16 16.21 6.40
N SER A 162 8.34 15.64 6.35
CA SER A 162 8.58 14.35 7.00
C SER A 162 9.12 14.61 8.41
N LEU A 163 8.49 14.06 9.45
CA LEU A 163 8.99 14.15 10.85
C LEU A 163 10.46 13.75 10.97
N LYS A 164 10.88 12.75 10.20
CA LYS A 164 12.28 12.35 10.12
C LYS A 164 13.16 13.44 9.53
N ASN A 165 12.68 14.13 8.50
CA ASN A 165 13.40 15.22 7.85
C ASN A 165 13.46 16.46 8.73
N ASP A 166 12.43 16.78 9.50
CA ASP A 166 12.43 17.92 10.44
C ASP A 166 13.48 17.74 11.52
N SER A 167 13.55 16.57 12.12
CA SER A 167 14.59 16.26 13.12
C SER A 167 15.99 16.34 12.53
N LEU A 168 16.18 15.84 11.31
CA LEU A 168 17.47 15.87 10.63
C LEU A 168 17.87 17.30 10.23
N ARG A 169 16.92 18.09 9.72
CA ARG A 169 17.13 19.52 9.44
C ARG A 169 17.54 20.30 10.67
N ALA A 170 16.83 20.12 11.78
CA ALA A 170 17.15 20.79 13.05
C ALA A 170 18.56 20.42 13.54
N ALA A 171 18.94 19.14 13.44
CA ALA A 171 20.27 18.67 13.80
C ALA A 171 21.38 19.30 12.91
N ILE A 172 21.17 19.35 11.60
CA ILE A 172 22.13 19.95 10.65
C ILE A 172 22.22 21.47 10.85
N LYS A 173 21.11 22.17 11.05
CA LYS A 173 21.12 23.62 11.39
C LYS A 173 21.94 23.87 12.66
N ALA A 174 21.76 23.06 13.70
CA ALA A 174 22.51 23.19 14.95
C ALA A 174 24.03 22.94 14.76
N GLU A 175 24.40 21.89 14.01
CA GLU A 175 25.80 21.59 13.68
C GLU A 175 26.44 22.71 12.85
N ASN A 176 25.81 23.19 11.82
CA ASN A 176 26.30 24.27 10.97
C ASN A 176 26.49 25.58 11.74
N LYS A 177 25.63 25.86 12.72
CA LYS A 177 25.75 27.01 13.60
C LYS A 177 27.05 26.99 14.43
N LEU A 178 27.60 25.83 14.73
CA LEU A 178 28.89 25.67 15.40
C LEU A 178 30.07 25.75 14.43
N VAL A 179 29.90 25.26 13.21
CA VAL A 179 30.94 25.22 12.16
C VAL A 179 31.23 26.62 11.59
N ALA A 180 30.22 27.46 11.46
CA ALA A 180 30.39 28.79 10.86
C ALA A 180 31.42 29.68 11.61
N PRO A 181 31.34 29.89 12.95
CA PRO A 181 32.34 30.68 13.70
C PRO A 181 33.74 30.07 13.63
N TYR A 182 33.83 28.72 13.65
CA TYR A 182 35.08 28.02 13.48
C TYR A 182 35.72 28.37 12.12
N ASN A 183 34.99 28.28 11.05
CA ASN A 183 35.46 28.62 9.71
C ASN A 183 35.89 30.07 9.58
N ASP A 184 35.17 31.00 10.23
CA ASP A 184 35.56 32.42 10.27
C ASP A 184 36.88 32.66 11.02
N SER A 185 37.12 31.89 12.09
CA SER A 185 38.41 31.95 12.80
C SER A 185 39.56 31.46 11.95
N ILE A 186 39.38 30.36 11.20
CA ILE A 186 40.36 29.81 10.26
C ILE A 186 40.65 30.78 9.10
N ARG A 187 39.59 31.39 8.53
CA ARG A 187 39.76 32.40 7.45
C ARG A 187 40.58 33.60 7.95
N ARG A 188 40.33 34.06 9.17
CA ARG A 188 41.13 35.14 9.78
C ARG A 188 42.58 34.71 9.98
N ALA A 189 42.83 33.52 10.53
CA ALA A 189 44.17 32.99 10.73
C ALA A 189 44.93 32.83 9.39
N ASN A 190 44.29 32.30 8.36
CA ASN A 190 44.87 32.17 7.04
C ASN A 190 45.31 33.53 6.45
N ARG A 191 44.47 34.58 6.60
CA ARG A 191 44.80 35.91 6.14
C ARG A 191 45.96 36.52 6.91
N ALA A 192 45.98 36.35 8.25
CA ALA A 192 47.01 36.93 9.09
C ALA A 192 48.39 36.28 8.91
N ASN A 193 48.42 34.97 8.69
CA ASN A 193 49.64 34.16 8.67
C ASN A 193 50.08 33.71 7.28
N GLY A 194 49.34 34.05 6.23
CA GLY A 194 49.59 33.56 4.87
C GLY A 194 49.47 32.05 4.71
N THR A 195 48.64 31.40 5.57
CA THR A 195 48.41 29.97 5.58
C THR A 195 47.15 29.59 4.77
N ASN A 196 47.03 28.32 4.42
CA ASN A 196 45.81 27.78 3.75
C ASN A 196 45.28 26.57 4.53
N LEU A 197 44.94 26.77 5.81
CA LEU A 197 44.32 25.74 6.64
C LEU A 197 42.94 25.41 6.10
N PRO A 198 42.54 24.11 6.07
CA PRO A 198 41.28 23.69 5.52
C PRO A 198 40.10 24.17 6.36
N LEU A 199 39.04 24.60 5.68
CA LEU A 199 37.76 24.90 6.30
C LEU A 199 36.96 23.58 6.52
N LYS A 200 36.17 23.53 7.57
CA LYS A 200 35.18 22.47 7.74
C LYS A 200 34.04 22.68 6.73
N GLN A 201 33.61 21.59 6.09
CA GLN A 201 32.47 21.63 5.18
C GLN A 201 31.19 21.81 6.01
N LEU A 202 30.33 22.75 5.59
CA LEU A 202 28.97 22.85 6.10
C LEU A 202 28.16 21.68 5.55
N ARG A 203 27.37 21.06 6.40
CA ARG A 203 26.44 20.04 5.96
C ARG A 203 25.24 20.70 5.31
N THR A 204 24.75 20.08 4.22
CA THR A 204 23.53 20.47 3.53
C THR A 204 22.49 19.37 3.66
N PHE A 205 21.24 19.77 3.62
CA PHE A 205 20.09 18.87 3.59
C PHE A 205 19.04 19.47 2.64
N PRO A 206 18.35 18.65 1.81
CA PRO A 206 17.36 19.17 0.89
C PRO A 206 16.32 20.05 1.58
N ALA A 207 16.06 21.22 1.02
CA ALA A 207 15.16 22.24 1.57
C ALA A 207 15.46 22.63 3.04
N LEU A 208 16.76 22.82 3.37
CA LEU A 208 17.20 23.21 4.71
C LEU A 208 16.49 24.47 5.24
N TYR A 209 16.13 25.39 4.36
CA TYR A 209 15.42 26.63 4.65
C TYR A 209 13.99 26.60 4.11
N TYR A 210 13.30 25.46 4.28
CA TYR A 210 11.96 25.25 3.75
C TYR A 210 10.98 26.32 4.25
N ASP A 211 10.91 26.50 5.56
CA ASP A 211 9.93 27.41 6.17
C ASP A 211 10.19 28.87 5.75
N GLU A 212 11.47 29.27 5.73
CA GLU A 212 11.86 30.63 5.31
C GLU A 212 11.56 30.89 3.82
N MET A 213 11.67 29.87 2.97
CA MET A 213 11.31 29.96 1.56
C MET A 213 9.78 30.01 1.35
N VAL A 214 9.04 29.24 2.13
CA VAL A 214 7.55 29.29 2.12
C VAL A 214 7.07 30.65 2.57
N GLU A 215 7.58 31.19 3.68
CA GLU A 215 7.27 32.55 4.16
C GLU A 215 7.61 33.64 3.14
N ALA A 216 8.65 33.43 2.35
CA ALA A 216 9.03 34.34 1.27
C ALA A 216 8.13 34.26 0.02
N GLY A 217 7.21 33.31 -0.03
CA GLY A 217 6.17 33.20 -1.06
C GLY A 217 6.59 32.43 -2.32
N VAL A 218 7.36 31.36 -2.20
CA VAL A 218 7.63 30.43 -3.32
C VAL A 218 6.34 29.79 -3.81
N LEU A 219 6.31 29.38 -5.08
CA LEU A 219 5.18 28.63 -5.67
C LEU A 219 5.24 27.14 -5.26
N GLY A 220 6.42 26.63 -5.08
CA GLY A 220 6.64 25.23 -4.70
C GLY A 220 8.08 24.77 -4.91
N PHE A 221 8.26 23.49 -4.60
CA PHE A 221 9.55 22.83 -4.67
C PHE A 221 9.54 21.74 -5.74
N VAL A 222 10.65 21.62 -6.47
CA VAL A 222 10.83 20.63 -7.51
C VAL A 222 12.06 19.80 -7.17
N GLN A 223 11.85 18.52 -6.92
CA GLN A 223 12.92 17.57 -6.59
C GLN A 223 13.05 16.50 -7.68
N SER A 224 14.28 16.06 -7.94
CA SER A 224 14.54 14.97 -8.87
C SER A 224 13.93 13.65 -8.37
N SER A 225 13.38 12.87 -9.29
CA SER A 225 12.90 11.52 -9.03
C SER A 225 13.38 10.57 -10.13
N THR A 226 13.91 9.42 -9.72
CA THR A 226 14.14 8.30 -10.64
C THR A 226 12.83 7.85 -11.28
N VAL A 227 12.90 7.37 -12.52
CA VAL A 227 11.75 6.78 -13.22
C VAL A 227 11.78 5.26 -13.03
N PRO A 228 10.68 4.65 -12.59
CA PRO A 228 9.34 5.18 -12.35
C PRO A 228 9.25 6.11 -11.13
N ILE A 229 8.45 7.19 -11.28
CA ILE A 229 8.34 8.21 -10.25
C ILE A 229 7.59 7.66 -9.04
N ARG A 230 8.18 7.84 -7.85
CA ARG A 230 7.55 7.57 -6.56
C ARG A 230 7.04 8.86 -5.94
N ALA A 231 5.78 8.84 -5.51
CA ALA A 231 5.19 9.92 -4.74
C ALA A 231 4.26 9.34 -3.67
N LEU A 232 4.57 9.61 -2.40
CA LEU A 232 3.85 9.07 -1.26
C LEU A 232 2.78 10.07 -0.76
N TYR A 233 2.82 10.47 0.51
CA TYR A 233 1.81 11.35 1.11
C TYR A 233 2.41 12.26 2.19
N ASP A 234 1.71 13.34 2.50
CA ASP A 234 2.09 14.22 3.60
C ASP A 234 1.66 13.63 4.95
N ARG A 235 2.63 13.12 5.70
CA ARG A 235 2.39 12.45 7.00
C ARG A 235 1.72 13.33 8.05
N PRO A 236 2.08 14.63 8.23
CA PRO A 236 1.40 15.49 9.18
C PRO A 236 -0.10 15.56 8.97
N MET A 237 -0.59 15.43 7.73
CA MET A 237 -2.02 15.46 7.42
C MET A 237 -2.79 14.23 7.96
N LEU A 238 -2.09 13.18 8.35
CA LEU A 238 -2.65 11.91 8.82
C LEU A 238 -2.39 11.63 10.29
N ASN A 239 -1.57 12.44 10.95
CA ASN A 239 -1.21 12.27 12.35
C ASN A 239 -2.23 12.90 13.31
N GLU A 240 -2.21 12.45 14.58
CA GLU A 240 -3.06 12.96 15.66
C GLU A 240 -2.87 14.46 15.99
N GLN A 241 -1.74 15.07 15.61
CA GLN A 241 -1.46 16.51 15.77
C GLN A 241 -1.94 17.35 14.57
N LYS A 242 -3.07 17.10 14.13
CA LYS A 242 -3.71 17.36 12.84
C LYS A 242 -3.78 18.83 12.47
N PRO A 243 -3.31 19.21 11.27
CA PRO A 243 -3.90 20.35 10.61
C PRO A 243 -5.39 20.06 10.34
N ASP A 244 -6.23 21.03 10.61
CA ASP A 244 -7.61 21.02 10.18
C ASP A 244 -7.74 21.58 8.75
N PHE A 245 -8.97 21.72 8.28
CA PHE A 245 -9.20 22.25 6.94
C PHE A 245 -8.69 23.69 6.73
N ASP A 246 -8.55 24.47 7.79
CA ASP A 246 -8.06 25.85 7.75
C ASP A 246 -6.52 25.94 7.68
N HIS A 247 -5.82 24.83 7.97
CA HIS A 247 -4.35 24.74 8.00
C HIS A 247 -3.78 23.75 6.98
N LEU A 248 -4.34 23.76 5.77
CA LEU A 248 -3.88 22.91 4.67
C LEU A 248 -2.52 23.37 4.14
N PRO A 249 -1.71 22.45 3.56
CA PRO A 249 -0.47 22.81 2.86
C PRO A 249 -0.76 23.84 1.76
N GLU A 250 0.06 24.89 1.68
CA GLU A 250 -0.11 25.97 0.71
C GLU A 250 0.84 25.88 -0.48
N VAL A 251 1.88 25.05 -0.39
CA VAL A 251 2.99 24.99 -1.34
C VAL A 251 3.02 23.66 -2.05
N CYS A 252 3.18 23.69 -3.37
CA CYS A 252 3.26 22.49 -4.20
C CYS A 252 4.61 21.77 -4.01
N ASP A 253 4.56 20.44 -4.01
CA ASP A 253 5.73 19.56 -4.01
C ASP A 253 5.73 18.70 -5.28
N ILE A 254 6.81 18.78 -6.07
CA ILE A 254 6.90 18.15 -7.38
C ILE A 254 8.06 17.17 -7.41
N LYS A 255 7.78 15.94 -7.77
CA LYS A 255 8.76 14.89 -8.06
C LYS A 255 8.91 14.81 -9.57
N LEU A 256 9.97 15.38 -10.09
CA LEU A 256 10.22 15.52 -11.53
C LEU A 256 11.16 14.45 -12.04
N ASP A 257 10.88 13.88 -13.21
CA ASP A 257 11.78 12.99 -13.95
C ASP A 257 13.23 13.48 -13.88
N GLU A 258 14.15 12.60 -13.49
CA GLU A 258 15.55 12.90 -13.23
C GLU A 258 16.29 13.50 -14.42
N ASN A 259 15.97 13.06 -15.66
CA ASN A 259 16.60 13.58 -16.86
C ASN A 259 16.12 14.99 -17.17
N GLN A 260 14.83 15.25 -16.98
CA GLN A 260 14.27 16.59 -17.15
C GLN A 260 14.76 17.54 -16.04
N PHE A 261 14.83 17.04 -14.79
CA PHE A 261 15.40 17.80 -13.68
C PHE A 261 16.86 18.19 -13.94
N ALA A 262 17.69 17.27 -14.37
CA ALA A 262 19.11 17.54 -14.67
C ALA A 262 19.27 18.63 -15.73
N LYS A 263 18.44 18.61 -16.79
CA LYS A 263 18.43 19.64 -17.85
C LYS A 263 18.02 21.00 -17.28
N ILE A 264 16.94 21.06 -16.52
CA ILE A 264 16.41 22.29 -15.89
C ILE A 264 17.41 22.85 -14.87
N TYR A 265 18.00 21.99 -14.04
CA TYR A 265 19.01 22.39 -13.08
C TYR A 265 20.25 23.01 -13.73
N LYS A 266 20.70 22.44 -14.86
CA LYS A 266 21.79 23.00 -15.67
C LYS A 266 21.43 24.39 -16.19
N MET A 267 20.23 24.56 -16.76
CA MET A 267 19.74 25.86 -17.26
C MET A 267 19.69 26.91 -16.15
N ALA A 268 19.23 26.53 -14.96
CA ALA A 268 19.18 27.41 -13.79
C ALA A 268 20.58 27.84 -13.33
N LYS A 269 21.55 26.90 -13.31
CA LYS A 269 22.96 27.20 -13.03
C LYS A 269 23.58 28.16 -14.03
N GLU A 270 23.26 28.02 -15.30
CA GLU A 270 23.71 28.88 -16.39
C GLU A 270 22.96 30.23 -16.44
N ARG A 271 21.98 30.43 -15.53
CA ARG A 271 21.14 31.64 -15.47
C ARG A 271 20.43 31.95 -16.78
N ARG A 272 19.95 30.90 -17.46
CA ARG A 272 19.19 31.05 -18.70
C ARG A 272 17.81 31.59 -18.39
N ASP A 273 17.18 32.22 -19.38
CA ASP A 273 15.83 32.77 -19.26
C ASP A 273 14.79 31.71 -19.64
N PHE A 274 14.07 31.19 -18.64
CA PHE A 274 13.01 30.20 -18.79
C PHE A 274 12.08 30.19 -17.56
N TRP A 275 10.90 29.59 -17.71
CA TRP A 275 9.89 29.45 -16.67
C TRP A 275 9.41 28.02 -16.59
N LEU A 276 8.94 27.63 -15.41
CA LEU A 276 8.13 26.44 -15.25
C LEU A 276 6.67 26.84 -15.05
N GLU A 277 5.79 26.11 -15.68
CA GLU A 277 4.34 26.17 -15.45
C GLU A 277 3.86 24.84 -14.90
N PHE A 278 3.01 24.90 -13.87
CA PHE A 278 2.30 23.74 -13.36
C PHE A 278 0.83 24.08 -13.15
N ASP A 279 -0.04 23.11 -13.45
CA ASP A 279 -1.47 23.09 -13.16
C ASP A 279 -1.79 21.78 -12.46
N ILE A 280 -2.00 21.82 -11.15
CA ILE A 280 -2.19 20.67 -10.27
C ILE A 280 -3.54 20.83 -9.59
N ARG A 281 -4.49 19.94 -9.89
CA ARG A 281 -5.88 20.03 -9.47
C ARG A 281 -6.20 19.13 -8.28
N ASN A 282 -5.40 19.21 -7.22
CA ASN A 282 -5.70 18.53 -5.97
C ASN A 282 -6.87 19.20 -5.25
N HIS A 283 -7.75 18.39 -4.64
CA HIS A 283 -8.92 18.86 -3.91
C HIS A 283 -8.95 18.26 -2.52
N PHE A 284 -9.19 19.10 -1.51
CA PHE A 284 -9.41 18.66 -0.14
C PHE A 284 -10.92 18.62 0.16
N LYS A 285 -11.32 17.70 1.03
CA LYS A 285 -12.68 17.59 1.57
C LYS A 285 -12.65 17.99 3.05
N ILE A 286 -13.69 18.68 3.49
CA ILE A 286 -13.87 18.97 4.91
C ILE A 286 -13.90 17.66 5.70
N GLY A 287 -13.09 17.58 6.73
CA GLY A 287 -13.01 16.43 7.62
C GLY A 287 -13.56 16.69 9.03
N PRO A 288 -13.39 15.76 9.96
CA PRO A 288 -12.71 14.47 9.77
C PRO A 288 -13.49 13.50 8.88
N ILE A 289 -12.78 12.71 8.08
CA ILE A 289 -13.36 11.66 7.23
C ILE A 289 -13.06 10.30 7.84
N LYS A 290 -14.10 9.55 8.18
CA LYS A 290 -13.98 8.18 8.67
C LYS A 290 -13.64 7.23 7.53
N TYR A 291 -12.79 6.24 7.81
CA TYR A 291 -12.54 5.13 6.91
C TYR A 291 -12.82 3.79 7.58
N ASN A 292 -13.24 2.82 6.79
CA ASN A 292 -13.75 1.55 7.29
C ASN A 292 -13.08 0.37 6.59
N ASN A 293 -12.86 -0.72 7.33
CA ASN A 293 -12.66 -2.04 6.74
C ASN A 293 -13.95 -2.51 6.08
N VAL A 294 -13.87 -3.17 4.93
CA VAL A 294 -15.03 -3.80 4.27
C VAL A 294 -14.99 -5.29 4.55
N ILE A 295 -16.09 -5.83 5.08
CA ILE A 295 -16.18 -7.23 5.49
C ILE A 295 -17.32 -7.91 4.73
N GLY A 296 -17.00 -9.03 4.07
CA GLY A 296 -17.96 -9.99 3.56
C GLY A 296 -17.94 -11.26 4.42
N ALA A 297 -19.07 -11.91 4.65
CA ALA A 297 -19.17 -13.10 5.48
C ALA A 297 -20.03 -14.19 4.85
N ILE A 298 -19.48 -15.39 4.71
CA ILE A 298 -20.22 -16.62 4.44
C ILE A 298 -20.31 -17.38 5.76
N ARG A 299 -21.50 -17.38 6.36
CA ARG A 299 -21.72 -17.89 7.72
C ARG A 299 -21.53 -19.40 7.82
N GLY A 300 -20.83 -19.84 8.85
CA GLY A 300 -20.58 -21.23 9.16
C GLY A 300 -21.83 -21.98 9.58
N SER A 301 -21.99 -23.20 9.08
CA SER A 301 -23.16 -24.06 9.36
C SER A 301 -23.05 -24.83 10.68
N LYS A 302 -21.86 -25.06 11.19
CA LYS A 302 -21.61 -25.85 12.42
C LYS A 302 -20.90 -25.05 13.51
N TYR A 303 -19.93 -24.23 13.13
CA TYR A 303 -19.11 -23.39 14.01
C TYR A 303 -19.18 -21.93 13.54
N PRO A 304 -20.35 -21.25 13.65
CA PRO A 304 -20.54 -19.91 13.08
C PRO A 304 -19.68 -18.83 13.75
N ASP A 305 -19.19 -19.08 14.96
CA ASP A 305 -18.34 -18.17 15.72
C ASP A 305 -16.85 -18.55 15.67
N GLU A 306 -16.45 -19.41 14.74
CA GLU A 306 -15.07 -19.72 14.39
C GLU A 306 -14.81 -19.27 12.96
N TYR A 307 -13.60 -18.74 12.68
CA TYR A 307 -13.35 -17.96 11.47
C TYR A 307 -12.16 -18.48 10.67
N VAL A 308 -12.29 -18.38 9.36
CA VAL A 308 -11.18 -18.35 8.39
C VAL A 308 -11.25 -16.99 7.72
N ILE A 309 -10.14 -16.24 7.67
CA ILE A 309 -10.11 -14.91 7.09
C ILE A 309 -9.28 -14.92 5.80
N ILE A 310 -9.82 -14.35 4.73
CA ILE A 310 -9.09 -14.01 3.51
C ILE A 310 -9.01 -12.49 3.47
N SER A 311 -7.84 -11.93 3.26
CA SER A 311 -7.65 -10.47 3.29
C SER A 311 -6.66 -9.94 2.26
N GLY A 312 -6.73 -8.65 2.06
CA GLY A 312 -5.81 -7.74 1.44
C GLY A 312 -6.20 -6.32 1.85
N HIS A 313 -5.45 -5.29 1.47
CA HIS A 313 -5.87 -3.92 1.74
C HIS A 313 -6.57 -3.28 0.54
N LEU A 314 -7.59 -2.46 0.82
CA LEU A 314 -8.38 -1.80 -0.20
C LEU A 314 -7.74 -0.50 -0.66
N ASP A 315 -7.10 0.20 0.26
CA ASP A 315 -6.40 1.44 -0.07
C ASP A 315 -5.22 1.20 -1.02
N ALA A 316 -4.83 2.23 -1.70
CA ALA A 316 -3.69 2.25 -2.62
C ALA A 316 -3.25 3.69 -2.83
N PHE A 317 -1.97 3.90 -3.10
CA PHE A 317 -1.47 5.23 -3.46
C PHE A 317 -2.09 5.74 -4.77
N ASP A 318 -2.43 7.02 -4.76
CA ASP A 318 -3.12 7.68 -5.87
C ASP A 318 -2.18 8.29 -6.92
N VAL A 319 -0.87 8.10 -6.79
CA VAL A 319 0.09 8.37 -7.88
C VAL A 319 -0.12 7.43 -9.07
N ALA A 320 -0.71 6.26 -8.82
CA ALA A 320 -1.14 5.27 -9.80
C ALA A 320 -2.58 4.81 -9.50
N THR A 321 -2.92 3.59 -9.85
CA THR A 321 -4.28 3.06 -9.69
C THR A 321 -4.37 1.86 -8.73
N GLY A 322 -3.27 1.47 -8.07
CA GLY A 322 -3.25 0.34 -7.15
C GLY A 322 -3.57 -0.99 -7.85
N GLY A 323 -2.95 -1.21 -9.01
CA GLY A 323 -3.22 -2.39 -9.85
C GLY A 323 -2.65 -3.67 -9.26
N VAL A 324 -1.51 -3.55 -8.61
CA VAL A 324 -0.79 -4.65 -7.97
C VAL A 324 -0.85 -4.50 -6.46
N ASP A 325 -0.54 -3.32 -5.95
CA ASP A 325 -0.50 -2.97 -4.53
C ASP A 325 -1.79 -2.21 -4.12
N CYS A 326 -2.82 -2.81 -3.51
CA CYS A 326 -2.97 -4.26 -3.33
C CYS A 326 -4.12 -4.83 -4.20
N GLY A 327 -4.20 -4.40 -5.47
CA GLY A 327 -5.19 -4.96 -6.42
C GLY A 327 -5.10 -6.48 -6.53
N THR A 328 -3.87 -7.02 -6.51
CA THR A 328 -3.61 -8.48 -6.57
C THR A 328 -4.03 -9.24 -5.30
N GLY A 329 -4.30 -8.55 -4.22
CA GLY A 329 -4.93 -9.10 -3.02
C GLY A 329 -6.45 -9.07 -3.10
N ILE A 330 -7.01 -7.88 -3.37
CA ILE A 330 -8.46 -7.65 -3.37
C ILE A 330 -9.16 -8.38 -4.53
N GLY A 331 -8.61 -8.36 -5.74
CA GLY A 331 -9.23 -9.01 -6.90
C GLY A 331 -9.45 -10.52 -6.69
N PRO A 332 -8.40 -11.30 -6.39
CA PRO A 332 -8.54 -12.73 -6.09
C PRO A 332 -9.39 -13.02 -4.84
N MET A 333 -9.36 -12.18 -3.80
CA MET A 333 -10.21 -12.31 -2.62
C MET A 333 -11.70 -12.19 -2.99
N MET A 334 -12.07 -11.18 -3.77
CA MET A 334 -13.44 -10.98 -4.24
C MET A 334 -13.90 -12.15 -5.10
N GLU A 335 -13.05 -12.61 -6.02
CA GLU A 335 -13.39 -13.75 -6.88
C GLU A 335 -13.51 -15.05 -6.08
N ALA A 336 -12.63 -15.30 -5.11
CA ALA A 336 -12.76 -16.43 -4.21
C ALA A 336 -14.09 -16.39 -3.43
N ALA A 337 -14.51 -15.21 -2.97
CA ALA A 337 -15.81 -15.01 -2.33
C ALA A 337 -16.97 -15.39 -3.25
N ARG A 338 -16.96 -14.90 -4.50
CA ARG A 338 -17.96 -15.22 -5.51
C ARG A 338 -18.02 -16.73 -5.80
N LEU A 339 -16.87 -17.33 -6.03
CA LEU A 339 -16.76 -18.77 -6.34
C LEU A 339 -17.30 -19.62 -5.20
N ILE A 340 -16.94 -19.34 -3.94
CA ILE A 340 -17.45 -20.07 -2.78
C ILE A 340 -18.96 -19.88 -2.64
N ALA A 341 -19.47 -18.66 -2.71
CA ALA A 341 -20.88 -18.35 -2.55
C ALA A 341 -21.75 -19.03 -3.61
N LEU A 342 -21.34 -18.96 -4.89
CA LEU A 342 -22.12 -19.50 -6.01
C LEU A 342 -21.91 -21.01 -6.23
N SER A 343 -20.91 -21.62 -5.59
CA SER A 343 -20.70 -23.08 -5.64
C SER A 343 -21.77 -23.88 -4.90
N GLY A 344 -22.53 -23.22 -4.03
CA GLY A 344 -23.45 -23.87 -3.10
C GLY A 344 -22.76 -24.50 -1.88
N ALA A 345 -21.50 -24.15 -1.65
CA ALA A 345 -20.74 -24.59 -0.48
C ALA A 345 -21.44 -24.15 0.84
N LYS A 346 -21.38 -25.02 1.84
CA LYS A 346 -21.84 -24.74 3.20
C LYS A 346 -20.68 -24.96 4.16
N PRO A 347 -19.79 -23.98 4.34
CA PRO A 347 -18.64 -24.12 5.20
C PRO A 347 -19.08 -24.45 6.64
N LYS A 348 -18.30 -25.23 7.37
CA LYS A 348 -18.58 -25.48 8.80
C LYS A 348 -18.28 -24.24 9.65
N ARG A 349 -17.20 -23.49 9.31
CA ARG A 349 -16.80 -22.21 9.94
C ARG A 349 -17.17 -21.05 9.05
N THR A 350 -17.35 -19.90 9.66
CA THR A 350 -17.55 -18.64 8.94
C THR A 350 -16.28 -18.27 8.17
N ILE A 351 -16.44 -17.97 6.89
CA ILE A 351 -15.36 -17.41 6.07
C ILE A 351 -15.59 -15.90 5.97
N LEU A 352 -14.62 -15.13 6.41
CA LEU A 352 -14.61 -13.67 6.29
C LEU A 352 -13.68 -13.25 5.16
N PHE A 353 -14.15 -12.30 4.36
CA PHE A 353 -13.41 -11.61 3.31
C PHE A 353 -13.22 -10.17 3.78
N VAL A 354 -11.99 -9.83 4.18
CA VAL A 354 -11.71 -8.55 4.83
C VAL A 354 -10.79 -7.71 3.95
N ALA A 355 -11.31 -6.59 3.44
CA ALA A 355 -10.51 -5.58 2.79
C ALA A 355 -10.12 -4.53 3.84
N PHE A 356 -8.88 -4.56 4.29
CA PHE A 356 -8.38 -3.63 5.30
C PHE A 356 -8.24 -2.22 4.73
N ALA A 357 -8.41 -1.22 5.60
CA ALA A 357 -8.24 0.18 5.29
C ALA A 357 -6.92 0.70 5.84
N ALA A 358 -6.33 1.69 5.17
CA ALA A 358 -5.16 2.41 5.67
C ALA A 358 -3.97 1.50 6.02
N GLU A 359 -3.75 0.47 5.21
CA GLU A 359 -2.54 -0.35 5.27
C GLU A 359 -1.33 0.52 4.98
N GLU A 360 -1.38 1.27 3.89
CA GLU A 360 -0.36 2.19 3.39
C GLU A 360 0.02 3.30 4.40
N PHE A 361 -0.83 3.53 5.38
CA PHE A 361 -0.61 4.50 6.45
C PHE A 361 -0.12 3.87 7.76
N GLY A 362 0.22 2.59 7.71
CA GLY A 362 0.80 1.83 8.83
C GLY A 362 -0.12 0.77 9.41
N LEU A 363 -0.81 -0.01 8.57
CA LEU A 363 -1.62 -1.18 8.96
C LEU A 363 -2.80 -0.82 9.88
N LEU A 364 -3.35 0.40 9.75
CA LEU A 364 -4.29 0.95 10.75
C LEU A 364 -5.60 0.17 10.80
N GLY A 365 -6.11 -0.30 9.65
CA GLY A 365 -7.31 -1.11 9.57
C GLY A 365 -7.18 -2.46 10.25
N ALA A 366 -6.07 -3.16 10.05
CA ALA A 366 -5.78 -4.42 10.71
C ALA A 366 -5.60 -4.23 12.23
N GLN A 367 -4.93 -3.15 12.65
CA GLN A 367 -4.76 -2.83 14.07
C GLN A 367 -6.12 -2.57 14.74
N ALA A 368 -6.99 -1.79 14.10
CA ALA A 368 -8.35 -1.52 14.60
C ALA A 368 -9.17 -2.81 14.71
N TYR A 369 -9.09 -3.69 13.69
CA TYR A 369 -9.77 -4.99 13.69
C TYR A 369 -9.30 -5.87 14.86
N VAL A 370 -7.99 -6.08 14.98
CA VAL A 370 -7.41 -6.93 16.05
C VAL A 370 -7.77 -6.41 17.44
N LYS A 371 -7.72 -5.10 17.65
CA LYS A 371 -8.11 -4.47 18.92
C LYS A 371 -9.59 -4.68 19.24
N ARG A 372 -10.48 -4.53 18.25
CA ARG A 372 -11.93 -4.69 18.43
C ARG A 372 -12.33 -6.14 18.70
N HIS A 373 -11.68 -7.08 18.02
CA HIS A 373 -11.96 -8.52 18.09
C HIS A 373 -10.99 -9.30 18.99
N GLU A 374 -10.30 -8.65 19.92
CA GLU A 374 -9.27 -9.26 20.78
C GLU A 374 -9.74 -10.57 21.44
N LYS A 375 -11.00 -10.62 21.90
CA LYS A 375 -11.57 -11.81 22.57
C LYS A 375 -11.85 -12.97 21.60
N GLU A 376 -11.91 -12.69 20.30
CA GLU A 376 -12.27 -13.64 19.25
C GLU A 376 -11.05 -14.19 18.50
N LEU A 377 -9.86 -13.61 18.69
CA LEU A 377 -8.65 -13.98 17.97
C LEU A 377 -8.30 -15.47 18.10
N LYS A 378 -8.65 -16.08 19.24
CA LYS A 378 -8.45 -17.54 19.47
C LYS A 378 -9.32 -18.41 18.56
N LYS A 379 -10.42 -17.87 18.03
CA LYS A 379 -11.38 -18.55 17.15
C LYS A 379 -11.04 -18.41 15.67
N ILE A 380 -9.99 -17.66 15.33
CA ILE A 380 -9.51 -17.53 13.96
C ILE A 380 -8.59 -18.72 13.67
N SER A 381 -8.97 -19.53 12.70
CA SER A 381 -8.20 -20.73 12.30
C SER A 381 -6.95 -20.33 11.51
N ASN A 382 -7.09 -19.48 10.50
CA ASN A 382 -5.98 -18.83 9.78
C ASN A 382 -6.47 -17.51 9.15
N LEU A 383 -5.55 -16.56 9.01
CA LEU A 383 -5.70 -15.43 8.11
C LEU A 383 -4.83 -15.67 6.88
N PHE A 384 -5.44 -15.68 5.71
CA PHE A 384 -4.79 -15.70 4.41
C PHE A 384 -4.75 -14.27 3.88
N ASN A 385 -3.68 -13.56 4.14
CA ASN A 385 -3.45 -12.23 3.60
C ASN A 385 -2.72 -12.32 2.26
N ARG A 386 -3.04 -11.43 1.33
CA ARG A 386 -2.28 -11.31 0.10
C ARG A 386 -1.99 -9.84 -0.19
N ASP A 387 -0.69 -9.58 -0.29
CA ASP A 387 -0.13 -8.26 -0.52
C ASP A 387 1.29 -8.42 -1.10
N GLY A 388 1.40 -9.00 -2.27
CA GLY A 388 2.73 -9.41 -2.74
C GLY A 388 2.86 -9.63 -4.25
N GLY A 389 2.07 -8.96 -5.04
CA GLY A 389 2.23 -8.96 -6.49
C GLY A 389 1.46 -10.05 -7.23
N PRO A 390 1.56 -10.08 -8.56
CA PRO A 390 0.70 -10.87 -9.44
C PRO A 390 1.12 -12.34 -9.59
N THR A 391 2.25 -12.76 -8.99
CA THR A 391 2.75 -14.14 -9.13
C THR A 391 1.85 -15.14 -8.41
N PRO A 392 1.59 -16.33 -9.00
CA PRO A 392 0.59 -17.26 -8.49
C PRO A 392 1.11 -18.08 -7.31
N PRO A 393 0.19 -18.64 -6.49
CA PRO A 393 0.54 -19.63 -5.49
C PRO A 393 1.19 -20.88 -6.11
N VAL A 394 2.36 -21.27 -5.58
CA VAL A 394 3.08 -22.49 -5.94
C VAL A 394 3.25 -23.43 -4.72
N GLY A 395 2.66 -23.09 -3.61
CA GLY A 395 2.69 -23.91 -2.40
C GLY A 395 2.35 -23.15 -1.13
N ILE A 396 2.38 -23.86 -0.04
CA ILE A 396 2.23 -23.31 1.30
C ILE A 396 3.16 -24.04 2.28
N SER A 397 3.76 -23.29 3.20
CA SER A 397 4.61 -23.85 4.25
C SER A 397 3.93 -23.71 5.60
N VAL A 398 3.68 -24.82 6.30
CA VAL A 398 2.93 -24.87 7.55
C VAL A 398 3.65 -25.71 8.60
N PRO A 399 3.43 -25.51 9.91
CA PRO A 399 3.97 -26.36 10.95
C PRO A 399 3.62 -27.84 10.76
N LYS A 400 4.44 -28.72 11.30
CA LYS A 400 4.19 -30.17 11.25
C LYS A 400 2.79 -30.56 11.75
N ALA A 401 2.30 -29.87 12.78
CA ALA A 401 0.97 -30.11 13.34
C ALA A 401 -0.21 -29.78 12.40
N MET A 402 0.02 -29.00 11.34
CA MET A 402 -0.99 -28.65 10.32
C MET A 402 -0.75 -29.39 8.98
N TYR A 403 0.39 -30.04 8.81
CA TYR A 403 0.85 -30.54 7.52
C TYR A 403 -0.15 -31.50 6.86
N ASP A 404 -0.62 -32.51 7.60
CA ASP A 404 -1.51 -33.53 7.04
C ASP A 404 -2.89 -32.96 6.65
N ASP A 405 -3.36 -31.92 7.36
CA ASP A 405 -4.59 -31.20 7.00
C ASP A 405 -4.40 -30.46 5.67
N PHE A 406 -3.30 -29.70 5.52
CA PHE A 406 -3.04 -28.95 4.29
C PHE A 406 -2.75 -29.83 3.09
N VAL A 407 -2.09 -31.00 3.26
CA VAL A 407 -1.91 -31.97 2.18
C VAL A 407 -3.25 -32.41 1.62
N LYS A 408 -4.24 -32.73 2.47
CA LYS A 408 -5.59 -33.11 2.04
C LYS A 408 -6.37 -31.95 1.43
N ILE A 409 -6.29 -30.77 2.04
CA ILE A 409 -7.00 -29.55 1.59
C ILE A 409 -6.53 -29.14 0.20
N CYS A 410 -5.21 -29.22 -0.04
CA CYS A 410 -4.60 -28.75 -1.28
C CYS A 410 -4.64 -29.78 -2.42
N GLU A 411 -5.05 -31.04 -2.16
CA GLU A 411 -5.08 -32.08 -3.18
C GLU A 411 -5.86 -31.70 -4.46
N PRO A 412 -7.03 -31.01 -4.39
CA PRO A 412 -7.78 -30.62 -5.58
C PRO A 412 -7.12 -29.55 -6.45
N ILE A 413 -6.08 -28.85 -5.96
CA ILE A 413 -5.43 -27.76 -6.71
C ILE A 413 -4.84 -28.26 -8.03
N LYS A 414 -4.33 -29.50 -8.08
CA LYS A 414 -3.84 -30.14 -9.30
C LYS A 414 -4.89 -30.26 -10.42
N ASP A 415 -6.16 -30.24 -10.04
CA ASP A 415 -7.27 -30.36 -11.00
C ASP A 415 -7.63 -28.99 -11.65
N ILE A 416 -7.06 -27.87 -11.19
CA ILE A 416 -7.24 -26.54 -11.78
C ILE A 416 -6.45 -26.46 -13.10
N ASN A 417 -5.16 -26.69 -13.03
CA ASN A 417 -4.24 -26.70 -14.16
C ASN A 417 -3.01 -27.55 -13.78
N PRO A 418 -2.79 -28.69 -14.43
CA PRO A 418 -1.69 -29.61 -14.08
C PRO A 418 -0.29 -29.01 -14.32
N ASP A 419 -0.18 -27.97 -15.15
CA ASP A 419 1.09 -27.30 -15.43
C ASP A 419 1.52 -26.33 -14.31
N TYR A 420 0.63 -26.05 -13.35
CA TYR A 420 0.91 -25.16 -12.22
C TYR A 420 1.42 -25.96 -11.03
N PRO A 421 2.67 -25.75 -10.62
CA PRO A 421 3.23 -26.46 -9.47
C PRO A 421 2.52 -26.03 -8.18
N PHE A 422 2.26 -26.98 -7.27
CA PHE A 422 1.80 -26.65 -5.92
C PHE A 422 2.30 -27.71 -4.93
N GLU A 423 2.99 -27.27 -3.88
CA GLU A 423 3.56 -28.13 -2.87
C GLU A 423 3.27 -27.65 -1.45
N VAL A 424 2.86 -28.57 -0.59
CA VAL A 424 2.77 -28.33 0.86
C VAL A 424 4.08 -28.76 1.51
N THR A 425 4.70 -27.85 2.27
CA THR A 425 5.97 -28.12 2.96
C THR A 425 5.87 -27.83 4.45
N ILE A 426 6.78 -28.39 5.23
CA ILE A 426 6.83 -28.17 6.67
C ILE A 426 7.67 -26.93 6.97
N ALA A 427 7.05 -25.94 7.61
CA ALA A 427 7.72 -24.77 8.12
C ALA A 427 8.39 -25.06 9.47
N GLN A 428 9.57 -24.48 9.68
CA GLN A 428 10.19 -24.46 11.01
C GLN A 428 9.54 -23.37 11.89
N PRO A 429 9.45 -23.58 13.21
CA PRO A 429 9.00 -22.54 14.12
C PRO A 429 9.83 -21.26 13.98
N ARG A 430 9.17 -20.12 13.96
CA ARG A 430 9.83 -18.82 13.85
C ARG A 430 9.73 -18.03 15.16
N LYS A 431 10.62 -17.07 15.37
CA LYS A 431 10.46 -16.13 16.48
C LYS A 431 9.16 -15.33 16.27
N ARG A 432 8.34 -15.22 17.33
CA ARG A 432 7.14 -14.35 17.27
C ARG A 432 7.56 -12.90 17.11
N PRO A 433 7.05 -12.16 16.11
CA PRO A 433 7.36 -10.75 15.98
C PRO A 433 6.72 -9.96 17.14
N THR A 434 7.39 -8.91 17.56
CA THR A 434 6.93 -7.98 18.62
C THR A 434 6.52 -6.63 18.06
N GLU A 435 6.85 -6.36 16.80
CA GLU A 435 6.55 -5.11 16.10
C GLU A 435 5.78 -5.39 14.81
N PHE A 436 4.96 -4.45 14.40
CA PHE A 436 4.24 -4.50 13.13
C PHE A 436 5.17 -4.09 11.98
N GLY A 437 4.94 -4.66 10.80
CA GLY A 437 5.67 -4.29 9.60
C GLY A 437 5.38 -5.21 8.42
N GLY A 438 5.63 -4.72 7.23
CA GLY A 438 5.46 -5.43 5.97
C GLY A 438 4.03 -5.40 5.47
N THR A 439 3.08 -6.04 6.13
CA THR A 439 1.68 -6.10 5.70
C THR A 439 0.73 -6.39 6.87
N ASP A 440 -0.57 -6.28 6.66
CA ASP A 440 -1.64 -6.51 7.64
C ASP A 440 -1.53 -7.83 8.40
N ALA A 441 -1.05 -8.90 7.77
CA ALA A 441 -0.83 -10.19 8.41
C ALA A 441 0.08 -10.11 9.65
N THR A 442 1.02 -9.17 9.67
CA THR A 442 1.95 -9.03 10.81
C THR A 442 1.23 -8.64 12.09
N VAL A 443 0.18 -7.81 12.01
CA VAL A 443 -0.64 -7.41 13.16
C VAL A 443 -1.29 -8.62 13.81
N PHE A 444 -1.82 -9.53 13.00
CA PHE A 444 -2.41 -10.79 13.47
C PHE A 444 -1.36 -11.76 14.02
N THR A 445 -0.18 -11.84 13.36
CA THR A 445 0.93 -12.68 13.84
C THR A 445 1.42 -12.24 15.22
N VAL A 446 1.57 -10.91 15.44
CA VAL A 446 1.91 -10.34 16.75
C VAL A 446 0.86 -10.68 17.80
N ALA A 447 -0.41 -10.73 17.41
CA ALA A 447 -1.51 -11.15 18.28
C ALA A 447 -1.62 -12.67 18.49
N GLY A 448 -0.76 -13.49 17.82
CA GLY A 448 -0.72 -14.94 17.96
C GLY A 448 -1.75 -15.71 17.14
N VAL A 449 -2.32 -15.08 16.12
CA VAL A 449 -3.19 -15.71 15.12
C VAL A 449 -2.34 -16.41 14.07
N PRO A 450 -2.71 -17.62 13.59
CA PRO A 450 -2.06 -18.22 12.43
C PRO A 450 -2.23 -17.35 11.17
N THR A 451 -1.10 -17.09 10.49
CA THR A 451 -1.04 -16.26 9.28
C THR A 451 -0.16 -16.95 8.23
N TYR A 452 -0.56 -18.16 7.84
CA TYR A 452 0.18 -18.91 6.82
C TYR A 452 -0.31 -18.47 5.45
N GLU A 453 0.62 -17.96 4.66
CA GLU A 453 0.40 -17.41 3.33
C GLU A 453 0.94 -18.36 2.25
N PHE A 454 0.45 -18.20 1.03
CA PHE A 454 0.96 -18.95 -0.10
C PHE A 454 2.37 -18.50 -0.48
N ARG A 455 3.24 -19.46 -0.75
CA ARG A 455 4.48 -19.19 -1.49
C ARG A 455 4.12 -18.92 -2.94
N THR A 456 4.70 -17.88 -3.53
CA THR A 456 4.45 -17.49 -4.91
C THR A 456 5.70 -17.54 -5.76
N SER A 457 5.56 -17.75 -7.06
CA SER A 457 6.69 -17.77 -7.99
C SER A 457 6.23 -17.46 -9.42
N ASP A 458 7.06 -16.74 -10.16
CA ASP A 458 6.90 -16.54 -11.61
C ASP A 458 7.54 -17.71 -12.39
N PHE A 459 6.92 -18.88 -12.31
CA PHE A 459 7.45 -20.10 -12.92
C PHE A 459 7.33 -20.15 -14.46
N LYS A 460 6.52 -19.26 -15.06
CA LYS A 460 6.42 -19.10 -16.52
C LYS A 460 7.38 -18.05 -17.09
N GLY A 461 8.05 -17.27 -16.23
CA GLY A 461 9.07 -16.31 -16.65
C GLY A 461 8.53 -15.03 -17.28
N TYR A 462 7.45 -14.46 -16.75
CA TYR A 462 6.95 -13.14 -17.14
C TYR A 462 7.87 -12.01 -16.70
N ASN A 463 8.85 -12.31 -15.82
CA ASN A 463 9.85 -11.38 -15.31
C ASN A 463 9.25 -10.15 -14.62
N PHE A 464 8.22 -10.40 -13.81
CA PHE A 464 7.62 -9.35 -12.99
C PHE A 464 8.61 -8.87 -11.92
N ASP A 465 8.82 -7.56 -11.86
CA ASP A 465 9.63 -6.90 -10.83
C ASP A 465 8.73 -6.04 -9.93
N TYR A 466 8.56 -6.46 -8.66
CA TYR A 466 7.77 -5.72 -7.68
C TYR A 466 8.37 -4.34 -7.38
N GLY A 467 9.71 -4.22 -7.43
CA GLY A 467 10.40 -2.95 -7.21
C GLY A 467 10.08 -1.86 -8.24
N GLU A 468 9.66 -2.26 -9.46
CA GLU A 468 9.24 -1.33 -10.51
C GLU A 468 7.88 -0.68 -10.22
N ILE A 469 7.00 -1.39 -9.48
CA ILE A 469 5.63 -0.92 -9.25
C ILE A 469 5.43 -0.35 -7.84
N TRP A 470 6.12 -0.87 -6.85
CA TRP A 470 5.87 -0.56 -5.45
C TRP A 470 5.92 0.93 -5.15
N HIS A 471 4.75 1.51 -4.84
CA HIS A 471 4.54 2.93 -4.55
C HIS A 471 4.94 3.88 -5.70
N THR A 472 4.93 3.40 -6.94
CA THR A 472 5.30 4.21 -8.11
C THR A 472 4.12 4.45 -9.05
N GLU A 473 4.28 5.38 -9.99
CA GLU A 473 3.32 5.66 -11.06
C GLU A 473 3.02 4.46 -11.98
N ARG A 474 3.77 3.35 -11.87
CA ARG A 474 3.59 2.13 -12.67
C ARG A 474 2.75 1.05 -12.00
N ASP A 475 2.22 1.31 -10.83
CA ASP A 475 1.28 0.39 -10.17
C ASP A 475 -0.10 0.42 -10.85
N LEU A 476 -0.19 -0.18 -12.02
CA LEU A 476 -1.31 -0.11 -12.94
C LEU A 476 -1.92 -1.50 -13.21
N TYR A 477 -3.17 -1.50 -13.70
CA TYR A 477 -3.90 -2.71 -14.12
C TYR A 477 -3.09 -3.64 -15.03
N ASN A 478 -2.38 -3.09 -16.01
CA ASN A 478 -1.62 -3.84 -17.01
C ASN A 478 -0.33 -4.52 -16.47
N LYS A 479 -0.02 -4.32 -15.21
CA LYS A 479 1.04 -5.06 -14.50
C LYS A 479 0.54 -6.39 -13.93
N ASN A 480 -0.76 -6.65 -13.98
CA ASN A 480 -1.32 -7.94 -13.63
C ASN A 480 -1.08 -8.99 -14.73
N ILE A 481 -0.98 -10.23 -14.31
CA ILE A 481 -0.85 -11.40 -15.18
C ILE A 481 -2.17 -12.18 -15.08
N PRO A 482 -3.09 -12.09 -16.07
CA PRO A 482 -4.45 -12.60 -15.96
C PRO A 482 -4.53 -14.06 -15.51
N GLU A 483 -3.83 -14.96 -16.19
CA GLU A 483 -3.86 -16.38 -15.84
C GLU A 483 -3.36 -16.69 -14.41
N TYR A 484 -2.42 -15.88 -13.90
CA TYR A 484 -1.93 -16.00 -12.54
C TYR A 484 -2.98 -15.52 -11.52
N GLN A 485 -3.68 -14.43 -11.82
CA GLN A 485 -4.74 -13.93 -10.95
C GLN A 485 -5.94 -14.88 -10.91
N GLU A 486 -6.33 -15.45 -12.06
CA GLU A 486 -7.38 -16.45 -12.16
C GLU A 486 -7.05 -17.70 -11.34
N HIS A 487 -5.85 -18.24 -11.49
CA HIS A 487 -5.38 -19.37 -10.70
C HIS A 487 -5.35 -19.05 -9.20
N THR A 488 -4.86 -17.87 -8.82
CA THR A 488 -4.79 -17.41 -7.43
C THR A 488 -6.17 -17.40 -6.77
N ALA A 489 -7.17 -16.89 -7.45
CA ALA A 489 -8.54 -16.83 -6.93
C ALA A 489 -9.11 -18.22 -6.64
N VAL A 490 -8.90 -19.18 -7.56
CA VAL A 490 -9.38 -20.57 -7.40
C VAL A 490 -8.65 -21.27 -6.27
N VAL A 491 -7.32 -21.18 -6.21
CA VAL A 491 -6.51 -21.74 -5.10
C VAL A 491 -6.97 -21.20 -3.76
N THR A 492 -7.15 -19.88 -3.67
CA THR A 492 -7.61 -19.22 -2.45
C THR A 492 -8.98 -19.74 -2.01
N ALA A 493 -9.92 -19.88 -2.95
CA ALA A 493 -11.25 -20.42 -2.66
C ALA A 493 -11.20 -21.86 -2.14
N ILE A 494 -10.43 -22.73 -2.79
CA ILE A 494 -10.30 -24.16 -2.40
C ILE A 494 -9.70 -24.26 -1.00
N VAL A 495 -8.57 -23.56 -0.74
CA VAL A 495 -7.85 -23.71 0.53
C VAL A 495 -8.64 -23.11 1.68
N ALA A 496 -9.24 -21.92 1.51
CA ALA A 496 -10.07 -21.31 2.55
C ALA A 496 -11.30 -22.16 2.89
N LEU A 497 -12.00 -22.68 1.87
CA LEU A 497 -13.13 -23.59 2.07
C LEU A 497 -12.68 -24.89 2.75
N GLY A 498 -11.53 -25.43 2.37
CA GLY A 498 -10.95 -26.62 2.98
C GLY A 498 -10.66 -26.45 4.47
N VAL A 499 -9.99 -25.36 4.84
CA VAL A 499 -9.72 -25.01 6.25
C VAL A 499 -11.02 -24.77 7.02
N ALA A 500 -12.00 -24.09 6.41
CA ALA A 500 -13.31 -23.83 7.06
C ALA A 500 -14.09 -25.13 7.31
N ASN A 501 -13.80 -26.21 6.58
CA ASN A 501 -14.48 -27.50 6.69
C ASN A 501 -13.79 -28.52 7.61
N LEU A 502 -12.64 -28.21 8.18
CA LEU A 502 -12.03 -29.06 9.21
C LEU A 502 -12.97 -29.24 10.41
N ASP A 503 -12.86 -30.37 11.12
CA ASP A 503 -13.64 -30.59 12.36
C ASP A 503 -13.00 -29.92 13.59
N HIS A 504 -11.82 -29.36 13.45
CA HIS A 504 -11.06 -28.65 14.49
C HIS A 504 -10.50 -27.35 13.95
N LEU A 505 -10.12 -26.42 14.83
CA LEU A 505 -9.30 -25.27 14.50
C LEU A 505 -7.88 -25.74 14.17
N LEU A 506 -7.19 -25.06 13.27
CA LEU A 506 -5.78 -25.35 12.99
C LEU A 506 -4.96 -25.26 14.28
N SER A 507 -4.07 -26.23 14.47
CA SER A 507 -3.18 -26.27 15.63
C SER A 507 -2.24 -25.05 15.62
N ARG A 508 -1.93 -24.54 16.81
CA ARG A 508 -0.92 -23.48 16.98
C ARG A 508 0.44 -24.04 17.41
N GLU A 509 0.54 -25.35 17.56
CA GLU A 509 1.78 -26.03 17.91
C GLU A 509 2.82 -25.87 16.78
N GLY A 510 4.03 -25.50 17.16
CA GLY A 510 5.14 -25.31 16.24
C GLY A 510 5.08 -24.03 15.38
N MET A 511 4.17 -23.09 15.68
CA MET A 511 4.15 -21.78 15.02
C MET A 511 5.34 -20.91 15.41
N PHE A 512 5.64 -20.91 16.71
CA PHE A 512 6.69 -20.07 17.29
C PHE A 512 7.68 -20.94 18.08
N ILE A 513 8.90 -20.44 18.19
CA ILE A 513 9.91 -20.99 19.11
C ILE A 513 9.39 -20.75 20.53
N GLU A 514 9.34 -21.79 21.35
CA GLU A 514 9.06 -21.65 22.77
C GLU A 514 10.21 -20.89 23.43
N GLU A 515 9.87 -19.82 24.18
CA GLU A 515 10.85 -19.01 24.94
C GLU A 515 11.29 -19.73 26.20
#